data_f73877c4aa3ae2731d8e7f257bec0568
#
_entry.id   f73877c4aa3ae2731d8e7f257bec0568
#
_cell.length_a   1.000
_cell.length_b   1.000
_cell.length_c   1.000
_cell.angle_alpha   90.00
_cell.angle_beta   90.00
_cell.angle_gamma   90.00
#
_symmetry.space_group_name_H-M   'P 1'
#
loop_
_entity.id
_entity.type
_entity.pdbx_description
1 polymer ?
#
loop_
_entity_poly.entity_id
_entity_poly.type
_entity_poly.pdbx_seq_one_letter_code
_entity_poly.pdbx_strand_id
1 'polypeptide(L)'
;GVKEYYLYPHSRGPNREAMVAKSHRPDGPFKPINLTEDGKRTLPGSILGFDPAVYIEQIDDPKDPDYEIGFRAFAYWGFQRSLAAELDQNTMYSLRPGKKIIDRFIPASARYGVLRDPEGTTYPHILPGEDLGSFNFFEASSIRKVGNKFVSVYSGYSGPEYGIGSSNSTLRYLVGDSPLGPWKSGGVLVDSRGPVLSEDGTSLVGTNGGHNTH
;
A
#
# COMPACT_ATOMS: atom_id res chain seq x y z
N GLY A 1 -2.29 23.33 -17.61
CA GLY A 1 -3.41 22.42 -17.36
C GLY A 1 -4.12 22.75 -16.06
N VAL A 2 -5.34 22.27 -15.90
CA VAL A 2 -6.07 22.42 -14.63
C VAL A 2 -5.56 21.37 -13.67
N LYS A 3 -5.17 21.81 -12.46
CA LYS A 3 -4.71 20.89 -11.41
C LYS A 3 -5.90 20.09 -10.87
N GLU A 4 -5.73 18.78 -10.74
CA GLU A 4 -6.72 17.87 -10.20
C GLU A 4 -6.19 17.19 -8.93
N TYR A 5 -7.10 16.98 -7.98
CA TYR A 5 -6.83 16.31 -6.71
C TYR A 5 -7.71 15.07 -6.62
N TYR A 6 -7.14 13.97 -6.19
CA TYR A 6 -7.81 12.68 -6.06
C TYR A 6 -7.85 12.25 -4.61
N LEU A 7 -8.98 11.70 -4.21
CA LEU A 7 -9.20 11.11 -2.89
C LEU A 7 -9.52 9.63 -3.04
N TYR A 8 -8.79 8.81 -2.31
CA TYR A 8 -8.91 7.36 -2.28
C TYR A 8 -9.29 6.91 -0.87
N PRO A 9 -10.57 7.03 -0.48
CA PRO A 9 -10.97 6.69 0.86
C PRO A 9 -10.96 5.19 1.09
N HIS A 10 -10.66 4.80 2.31
CA HIS A 10 -10.79 3.43 2.76
C HIS A 10 -12.25 3.00 2.72
N SER A 11 -12.54 1.82 2.21
CA SER A 11 -13.87 1.23 2.16
C SER A 11 -13.98 0.02 3.09
N ARG A 12 -15.00 0.05 3.95
CA ARG A 12 -15.43 -1.09 4.77
C ARG A 12 -16.72 -1.67 4.18
N GLY A 13 -16.68 -2.47 3.24
CA GLY A 13 -17.86 -3.15 2.70
C GLY A 13 -17.59 -4.62 2.48
N PRO A 14 -18.62 -5.44 2.28
CA PRO A 14 -18.43 -6.85 1.95
C PRO A 14 -17.63 -7.03 0.67
N ASN A 15 -17.67 -6.07 -0.23
CA ASN A 15 -16.94 -6.12 -1.50
C ASN A 15 -15.56 -5.47 -1.46
N ARG A 16 -15.27 -4.65 -0.44
CA ARG A 16 -14.02 -3.91 -0.28
C ARG A 16 -13.59 -3.13 -1.54
N GLU A 17 -14.57 -2.66 -2.32
CA GLU A 17 -14.34 -1.84 -3.50
C GLU A 17 -14.02 -0.40 -3.06
N ALA A 18 -12.97 0.20 -3.64
CA ALA A 18 -12.60 1.55 -3.30
C ALA A 18 -13.25 2.56 -4.23
N MET A 19 -13.99 3.49 -3.65
CA MET A 19 -14.43 4.69 -4.33
C MET A 19 -13.22 5.57 -4.64
N VAL A 20 -13.24 6.24 -5.78
CA VAL A 20 -12.29 7.31 -6.11
C VAL A 20 -13.10 8.59 -6.34
N ALA A 21 -12.65 9.67 -5.75
CA ALA A 21 -13.27 10.98 -5.94
C ALA A 21 -12.25 12.02 -6.40
N LYS A 22 -12.72 13.01 -7.14
CA LYS A 22 -11.91 14.05 -7.77
C LYS A 22 -12.41 15.44 -7.43
N SER A 23 -11.47 16.40 -7.31
CA SER A 23 -11.75 17.83 -7.18
C SER A 23 -10.68 18.66 -7.91
N HIS A 24 -11.03 19.89 -8.27
CA HIS A 24 -10.07 20.90 -8.74
C HIS A 24 -9.43 21.70 -7.58
N ARG A 25 -9.82 21.40 -6.33
CA ARG A 25 -9.32 22.07 -5.13
C ARG A 25 -8.89 21.03 -4.09
N PRO A 26 -7.82 21.28 -3.33
CA PRO A 26 -7.34 20.33 -2.31
C PRO A 26 -8.32 20.13 -1.15
N ASP A 27 -9.17 21.13 -0.89
CA ASP A 27 -10.20 21.14 0.14
C ASP A 27 -11.59 20.70 -0.38
N GLY A 28 -11.69 20.29 -1.65
CA GLY A 28 -12.91 19.82 -2.28
C GLY A 28 -13.80 20.95 -2.83
N PRO A 29 -15.11 20.68 -3.05
CA PRO A 29 -15.77 19.40 -2.84
C PRO A 29 -15.27 18.30 -3.78
N PHE A 30 -15.08 17.11 -3.25
CA PHE A 30 -14.71 15.92 -4.03
C PHE A 30 -15.98 15.23 -4.56
N LYS A 31 -15.95 14.85 -5.84
CA LYS A 31 -17.05 14.13 -6.49
C LYS A 31 -16.58 12.73 -6.86
N PRO A 32 -17.34 11.67 -6.50
CA PRO A 32 -17.05 10.32 -6.96
C PRO A 32 -16.99 10.26 -8.49
N ILE A 33 -16.02 9.48 -9.01
CA ILE A 33 -15.81 9.33 -10.46
C ILE A 33 -15.91 7.88 -10.93
N ASN A 34 -15.99 6.92 -10.02
CA ASN A 34 -16.04 5.49 -10.34
C ASN A 34 -17.19 4.75 -9.67
N LEU A 35 -18.28 5.45 -9.35
CA LEU A 35 -19.48 4.80 -8.82
C LEU A 35 -20.56 4.66 -9.88
N THR A 36 -21.37 3.59 -9.73
CA THR A 36 -22.63 3.43 -10.45
C THR A 36 -23.59 4.58 -10.12
N GLU A 37 -24.58 4.82 -10.97
CA GLU A 37 -25.55 5.93 -10.80
C GLU A 37 -26.27 5.88 -9.45
N ASP A 38 -26.55 4.68 -8.95
CA ASP A 38 -27.17 4.45 -7.63
C ASP A 38 -26.18 4.57 -6.45
N GLY A 39 -24.90 4.77 -6.74
CA GLY A 39 -23.82 4.93 -5.75
C GLY A 39 -23.47 3.67 -4.95
N LYS A 40 -24.00 2.49 -5.32
CA LYS A 40 -23.84 1.25 -4.53
C LYS A 40 -22.63 0.41 -4.90
N ARG A 41 -22.14 0.56 -6.09
CA ARG A 41 -21.03 -0.25 -6.65
C ARG A 41 -20.04 0.65 -7.38
N THR A 42 -18.85 0.13 -7.57
CA THR A 42 -17.88 0.76 -8.47
C THR A 42 -18.19 0.40 -9.93
N LEU A 43 -17.77 1.27 -10.83
CA LEU A 43 -17.90 1.04 -12.27
C LEU A 43 -17.04 -0.17 -12.70
N PRO A 44 -17.47 -0.89 -13.76
CA PRO A 44 -16.64 -1.93 -14.38
C PRO A 44 -15.25 -1.40 -14.72
N GLY A 45 -14.22 -2.21 -14.45
CA GLY A 45 -12.83 -1.82 -14.65
C GLY A 45 -12.18 -1.13 -13.45
N SER A 46 -12.93 -0.78 -12.40
CA SER A 46 -12.33 -0.35 -11.13
C SER A 46 -11.55 -1.49 -10.50
N ILE A 47 -10.26 -1.26 -10.21
CA ILE A 47 -9.38 -2.33 -9.70
C ILE A 47 -9.00 -2.16 -8.24
N LEU A 48 -9.25 -0.99 -7.67
CA LEU A 48 -8.84 -0.67 -6.30
C LEU A 48 -9.75 -1.34 -5.28
N GLY A 49 -9.15 -1.77 -4.19
CA GLY A 49 -9.83 -2.45 -3.10
C GLY A 49 -9.54 -1.81 -1.75
N PHE A 50 -9.31 -2.66 -0.77
CA PHE A 50 -9.12 -2.28 0.62
C PHE A 50 -7.85 -1.43 0.82
N ASP A 51 -7.99 -0.31 1.50
CA ASP A 51 -6.90 0.54 1.99
C ASP A 51 -5.93 1.02 0.89
N PRO A 52 -6.44 1.71 -0.14
CA PRO A 52 -5.65 2.08 -1.29
C PRO A 52 -4.74 3.28 -1.01
N ALA A 53 -3.51 3.22 -1.54
CA ALA A 53 -2.61 4.35 -1.65
C ALA A 53 -2.19 4.56 -3.10
N VAL A 54 -1.96 5.80 -3.51
CA VAL A 54 -1.53 6.12 -4.87
C VAL A 54 -0.29 7.00 -4.82
N TYR A 55 0.69 6.63 -5.63
CA TYR A 55 1.90 7.40 -5.86
C TYR A 55 1.88 7.94 -7.31
N ILE A 56 2.15 9.23 -7.44
CA ILE A 56 2.29 9.90 -8.74
C ILE A 56 3.76 10.14 -9.00
N GLU A 57 4.26 9.55 -10.08
CA GLU A 57 5.58 9.81 -10.63
C GLU A 57 5.49 10.88 -11.70
N GLN A 58 6.18 12.00 -11.51
CA GLN A 58 6.29 13.04 -12.54
C GLN A 58 7.27 12.58 -13.63
N ILE A 59 6.94 12.84 -14.88
CA ILE A 59 7.75 12.47 -16.03
C ILE A 59 8.29 13.77 -16.69
N ASP A 60 9.57 13.99 -16.49
CA ASP A 60 10.26 15.20 -16.97
C ASP A 60 11.23 14.92 -18.13
N ASP A 61 11.48 13.64 -18.46
CA ASP A 61 12.36 13.27 -19.57
C ASP A 61 11.59 13.31 -20.91
N PRO A 62 11.96 14.19 -21.85
CA PRO A 62 11.31 14.27 -23.16
C PRO A 62 11.40 12.99 -24.01
N LYS A 63 12.27 12.06 -23.63
CA LYS A 63 12.40 10.76 -24.31
C LYS A 63 11.47 9.70 -23.73
N ASP A 64 10.86 9.97 -22.58
CA ASP A 64 9.92 9.04 -21.97
C ASP A 64 8.62 9.02 -22.79
N PRO A 65 8.06 7.83 -23.10
CA PRO A 65 6.81 7.71 -23.84
C PRO A 65 5.60 8.38 -23.16
N ASP A 66 5.68 8.63 -21.84
CA ASP A 66 4.63 9.31 -21.10
C ASP A 66 4.89 10.81 -20.87
N TYR A 67 5.91 11.37 -21.53
CA TYR A 67 6.27 12.78 -21.37
C TYR A 67 5.10 13.73 -21.65
N GLU A 68 4.34 13.49 -22.70
CA GLU A 68 3.19 14.32 -23.08
C GLU A 68 2.03 14.23 -22.07
N ILE A 69 1.93 13.10 -21.36
CA ILE A 69 0.97 12.92 -20.28
C ILE A 69 1.49 13.60 -19.00
N GLY A 70 2.81 13.59 -18.81
CA GLY A 70 3.53 14.25 -17.73
C GLY A 70 3.61 13.47 -16.42
N PHE A 71 2.92 12.31 -16.30
CA PHE A 71 2.98 11.51 -15.08
C PHE A 71 2.60 10.04 -15.31
N ARG A 72 2.97 9.20 -14.34
CA ARG A 72 2.44 7.84 -14.12
C ARG A 72 1.80 7.76 -12.75
N ALA A 73 0.78 6.93 -12.62
CA ALA A 73 0.11 6.66 -11.35
C ALA A 73 0.25 5.20 -10.96
N PHE A 74 0.71 4.95 -9.75
CA PHE A 74 0.88 3.61 -9.19
C PHE A 74 0.02 3.45 -7.96
N ALA A 75 -0.77 2.39 -7.93
CA ALA A 75 -1.67 2.09 -6.82
C ALA A 75 -1.21 0.85 -6.06
N TYR A 76 -1.45 0.87 -4.75
CA TYR A 76 -1.12 -0.18 -3.81
C TYR A 76 -2.30 -0.37 -2.87
N TRP A 77 -2.74 -1.60 -2.67
CA TRP A 77 -3.90 -1.88 -1.82
C TRP A 77 -3.88 -3.32 -1.31
N GLY A 78 -4.79 -3.63 -0.40
CA GLY A 78 -5.04 -4.99 0.05
C GLY A 78 -5.00 -5.19 1.55
N PHE A 79 -5.66 -6.24 1.99
CA PHE A 79 -5.70 -6.72 3.36
C PHE A 79 -5.14 -8.13 3.41
N GLN A 80 -4.02 -8.32 4.10
CA GLN A 80 -3.30 -9.59 4.22
C GLN A 80 -2.84 -10.23 2.89
N ARG A 81 -3.12 -9.57 1.81
CA ARG A 81 -2.68 -9.88 0.44
C ARG A 81 -2.46 -8.56 -0.27
N SER A 82 -1.21 -8.22 -0.47
CA SER A 82 -0.86 -6.96 -1.12
C SER A 82 -1.03 -7.03 -2.63
N LEU A 83 -1.53 -5.97 -3.20
CA LEU A 83 -1.65 -5.80 -4.64
C LEU A 83 -1.02 -4.47 -5.05
N ALA A 84 -0.51 -4.42 -6.27
CA ALA A 84 -0.05 -3.18 -6.89
C ALA A 84 -0.37 -3.16 -8.37
N ALA A 85 -0.53 -1.97 -8.94
CA ALA A 85 -0.74 -1.79 -10.36
C ALA A 85 -0.36 -0.38 -10.81
N GLU A 86 -0.09 -0.24 -12.09
CA GLU A 86 -0.05 1.05 -12.76
C GLU A 86 -1.46 1.41 -13.23
N LEU A 87 -1.96 2.57 -12.83
CA LEU A 87 -3.29 3.05 -13.18
C LEU A 87 -3.30 3.72 -14.55
N ASP A 88 -4.44 3.64 -15.20
CA ASP A 88 -4.75 4.47 -16.36
C ASP A 88 -4.91 5.93 -15.92
N GLN A 89 -4.07 6.81 -16.46
CA GLN A 89 -4.04 8.23 -16.13
C GLN A 89 -5.35 8.97 -16.48
N ASN A 90 -6.17 8.42 -17.41
CA ASN A 90 -7.45 9.02 -17.79
C ASN A 90 -8.55 8.76 -16.76
N THR A 91 -8.49 7.63 -16.08
CA THR A 91 -9.52 7.22 -15.12
C THR A 91 -9.09 7.35 -13.68
N MET A 92 -7.81 7.08 -13.39
CA MET A 92 -7.22 7.04 -12.04
C MET A 92 -7.81 5.96 -11.11
N TYR A 93 -8.59 5.02 -11.65
CA TYR A 93 -9.16 3.89 -10.91
C TYR A 93 -9.10 2.56 -11.66
N SER A 94 -8.80 2.58 -12.95
CA SER A 94 -8.69 1.37 -13.76
C SER A 94 -7.23 1.02 -14.07
N LEU A 95 -7.02 -0.20 -14.52
CA LEU A 95 -5.70 -0.68 -14.92
C LEU A 95 -5.24 0.01 -16.21
N ARG A 96 -4.00 0.46 -16.24
CA ARG A 96 -3.39 0.99 -17.45
C ARG A 96 -3.37 -0.07 -18.55
N PRO A 97 -3.76 0.28 -19.82
CA PRO A 97 -3.73 -0.68 -20.92
C PRO A 97 -2.37 -1.36 -21.10
N GLY A 98 -2.40 -2.68 -21.28
CA GLY A 98 -1.19 -3.50 -21.42
C GLY A 98 -0.46 -3.84 -20.12
N LYS A 99 -0.90 -3.30 -18.98
CA LYS A 99 -0.35 -3.63 -17.65
C LYS A 99 -1.15 -4.74 -16.98
N LYS A 100 -0.61 -5.24 -15.86
CA LYS A 100 -1.24 -6.30 -15.05
C LYS A 100 -1.25 -5.88 -13.59
N ILE A 101 -2.25 -6.36 -12.86
CA ILE A 101 -2.23 -6.30 -11.41
C ILE A 101 -1.15 -7.26 -10.91
N ILE A 102 -0.28 -6.77 -10.05
CA ILE A 102 0.74 -7.53 -9.38
C ILE A 102 0.12 -8.07 -8.10
N ASP A 103 -0.11 -9.36 -8.08
CA ASP A 103 -0.63 -10.06 -6.91
C ASP A 103 0.51 -10.39 -5.94
N ARG A 104 0.26 -10.32 -4.66
CA ARG A 104 1.24 -10.53 -3.59
C ARG A 104 2.52 -9.72 -3.81
N PHE A 105 2.30 -8.43 -4.04
CA PHE A 105 3.36 -7.47 -4.31
C PHE A 105 4.40 -7.38 -3.18
N ILE A 106 3.94 -7.46 -1.93
CA ILE A 106 4.76 -7.56 -0.73
C ILE A 106 4.44 -8.91 -0.07
N PRO A 107 5.45 -9.73 0.30
CA PRO A 107 5.22 -11.01 0.93
C PRO A 107 4.44 -10.92 2.24
N ALA A 108 3.40 -11.74 2.36
CA ALA A 108 2.66 -12.00 3.59
C ALA A 108 3.01 -13.39 4.18
N SER A 109 4.17 -13.93 3.80
CA SER A 109 4.71 -15.20 4.28
C SER A 109 5.19 -15.12 5.72
N ALA A 110 4.40 -14.46 6.55
CA ALA A 110 4.77 -14.09 7.89
C ALA A 110 5.17 -15.29 8.75
N ARG A 111 6.26 -15.13 9.45
CA ARG A 111 6.63 -16.02 10.56
C ARG A 111 5.50 -16.13 11.61
N TYR A 112 4.63 -15.14 11.68
CA TYR A 112 3.62 -14.95 12.73
C TYR A 112 2.21 -14.64 12.20
N GLY A 113 1.99 -14.53 10.90
CA GLY A 113 0.70 -14.16 10.34
C GLY A 113 -0.35 -15.27 10.38
N VAL A 114 -1.61 -14.89 10.52
CA VAL A 114 -2.75 -15.81 10.46
C VAL A 114 -2.98 -16.27 9.02
N LEU A 115 -2.84 -15.38 8.06
CA LEU A 115 -2.87 -15.69 6.63
C LEU A 115 -1.47 -15.60 6.06
N ARG A 116 -1.07 -16.65 5.38
CA ARG A 116 0.20 -16.75 4.66
C ARG A 116 -0.06 -16.83 3.18
N ASP A 117 0.88 -16.33 2.42
CA ASP A 117 0.87 -16.61 1.00
C ASP A 117 1.00 -18.14 0.79
N PRO A 118 0.35 -18.68 -0.25
CA PRO A 118 0.45 -20.09 -0.56
C PRO A 118 1.91 -20.55 -0.73
N GLU A 119 2.19 -21.79 -0.38
CA GLU A 119 3.48 -22.39 -0.66
C GLU A 119 3.80 -22.34 -2.16
N GLY A 120 5.04 -22.05 -2.49
CA GLY A 120 5.48 -21.89 -3.89
C GLY A 120 5.15 -20.53 -4.51
N THR A 121 4.57 -19.58 -3.77
CA THR A 121 4.42 -18.20 -4.26
C THR A 121 5.76 -17.59 -4.62
N THR A 122 5.85 -17.00 -5.81
CA THR A 122 7.03 -16.29 -6.29
C THR A 122 6.85 -14.79 -6.16
N TYR A 123 7.93 -14.08 -5.86
CA TYR A 123 7.93 -12.63 -5.65
C TYR A 123 8.94 -11.94 -6.57
N PRO A 124 8.62 -11.77 -7.86
CA PRO A 124 9.54 -11.18 -8.83
C PRO A 124 9.88 -9.71 -8.53
N HIS A 125 9.10 -9.07 -7.66
CA HIS A 125 9.30 -7.70 -7.22
C HIS A 125 10.11 -7.57 -5.93
N ILE A 126 10.66 -8.68 -5.44
CA ILE A 126 11.57 -8.71 -4.31
C ILE A 126 12.97 -9.08 -4.82
N LEU A 127 14.01 -8.44 -4.28
CA LEU A 127 15.38 -8.76 -4.64
C LEU A 127 15.72 -10.21 -4.27
N PRO A 128 16.46 -10.92 -5.12
CA PRO A 128 16.91 -12.27 -4.81
C PRO A 128 17.72 -12.32 -3.50
N GLY A 129 17.47 -13.34 -2.70
CA GLY A 129 18.21 -13.57 -1.44
C GLY A 129 17.63 -12.84 -0.21
N GLU A 130 16.57 -12.05 -0.38
CA GLU A 130 15.89 -11.45 0.77
C GLU A 130 15.19 -12.52 1.63
N ASP A 131 15.19 -12.33 2.95
CA ASP A 131 14.37 -13.13 3.87
C ASP A 131 12.91 -12.71 3.75
N LEU A 132 12.11 -13.51 3.06
CA LEU A 132 10.67 -13.24 2.85
C LEU A 132 9.91 -13.09 4.18
N GLY A 133 10.37 -13.72 5.25
CA GLY A 133 9.80 -13.57 6.59
C GLY A 133 10.00 -12.18 7.19
N SER A 134 10.92 -11.38 6.66
CA SER A 134 11.14 -10.01 7.13
C SER A 134 10.09 -9.02 6.63
N PHE A 135 9.29 -9.37 5.61
CA PHE A 135 8.30 -8.48 5.01
C PHE A 135 7.01 -8.44 5.80
N ASN A 136 6.39 -9.56 6.08
CA ASN A 136 5.21 -9.71 6.95
C ASN A 136 4.08 -8.72 6.66
N PHE A 137 3.71 -8.54 5.40
CA PHE A 137 2.66 -7.60 5.00
C PHE A 137 1.33 -7.88 5.70
N PHE A 138 0.68 -6.83 6.18
CA PHE A 138 -0.69 -6.86 6.69
C PHE A 138 -1.61 -5.94 5.89
N GLU A 139 -1.37 -4.63 5.87
CA GLU A 139 -2.20 -3.64 5.16
C GLU A 139 -1.48 -2.29 5.01
N ALA A 140 -2.18 -1.29 4.48
CA ALA A 140 -1.84 0.14 4.56
C ALA A 140 -0.46 0.52 4.00
N SER A 141 -0.33 0.51 2.70
CA SER A 141 0.91 0.92 2.02
C SER A 141 0.97 2.42 1.76
N SER A 142 2.15 3.00 1.89
CA SER A 142 2.45 4.38 1.47
C SER A 142 3.83 4.43 0.83
N ILE A 143 3.93 5.02 -0.37
CA ILE A 143 5.20 5.11 -1.10
C ILE A 143 5.61 6.55 -1.29
N ARG A 144 6.90 6.81 -1.12
CA ARG A 144 7.53 8.11 -1.39
C ARG A 144 8.88 7.91 -2.08
N LYS A 145 9.24 8.87 -2.92
CA LYS A 145 10.59 8.98 -3.43
C LYS A 145 11.44 9.78 -2.44
N VAL A 146 12.54 9.21 -2.00
CA VAL A 146 13.49 9.81 -1.06
C VAL A 146 14.87 9.79 -1.72
N GLY A 147 15.33 10.96 -2.16
CA GLY A 147 16.51 11.05 -3.00
C GLY A 147 16.32 10.32 -4.32
N ASN A 148 17.17 9.34 -4.60
CA ASN A 148 17.12 8.49 -5.80
C ASN A 148 16.48 7.13 -5.55
N LYS A 149 15.89 6.92 -4.37
CA LYS A 149 15.24 5.66 -4.00
C LYS A 149 13.76 5.84 -3.76
N PHE A 150 13.02 4.76 -3.89
CA PHE A 150 11.65 4.65 -3.44
C PHE A 150 11.62 3.96 -2.09
N VAL A 151 10.83 4.49 -1.18
CA VAL A 151 10.60 3.93 0.15
C VAL A 151 9.11 3.66 0.29
N SER A 152 8.77 2.41 0.54
CA SER A 152 7.40 2.01 0.87
C SER A 152 7.31 1.70 2.35
N VAL A 153 6.33 2.27 3.02
CA VAL A 153 5.99 1.97 4.44
C VAL A 153 4.63 1.32 4.47
N TYR A 154 4.47 0.31 5.32
CA TYR A 154 3.21 -0.44 5.45
C TYR A 154 3.06 -1.00 6.85
N SER A 155 1.80 -1.33 7.22
CA SER A 155 1.52 -2.08 8.44
C SER A 155 1.88 -3.54 8.23
N GLY A 156 2.63 -4.09 9.14
CA GLY A 156 3.08 -5.47 9.12
C GLY A 156 2.66 -6.25 10.36
N TYR A 157 2.63 -7.57 10.22
CA TYR A 157 2.49 -8.44 11.37
C TYR A 157 3.69 -8.30 12.32
N SER A 158 3.40 -8.35 13.58
CA SER A 158 4.37 -8.52 14.65
C SER A 158 4.15 -9.84 15.36
N GLY A 159 5.24 -10.43 15.80
CA GLY A 159 5.23 -11.73 16.46
C GLY A 159 5.00 -11.66 17.96
N PRO A 160 5.06 -12.82 18.62
CA PRO A 160 4.92 -12.93 20.08
C PRO A 160 6.18 -12.51 20.87
N GLU A 161 7.19 -11.96 20.21
CA GLU A 161 8.48 -11.59 20.81
C GLU A 161 8.36 -10.64 22.01
N TYR A 162 7.24 -9.91 22.08
CA TYR A 162 6.92 -9.07 23.24
C TYR A 162 5.86 -9.70 24.17
N GLY A 163 5.52 -10.96 23.98
CA GLY A 163 4.54 -11.67 24.83
C GLY A 163 3.08 -11.30 24.61
N ILE A 164 2.78 -10.48 23.61
CA ILE A 164 1.42 -9.95 23.35
C ILE A 164 0.69 -10.70 22.23
N GLY A 165 1.35 -11.65 21.62
CA GLY A 165 0.83 -12.39 20.46
C GLY A 165 0.96 -11.64 19.15
N SER A 166 0.46 -12.24 18.09
CA SER A 166 0.50 -11.66 16.75
C SER A 166 -0.50 -10.52 16.60
N SER A 167 -0.07 -9.42 15.96
CA SER A 167 -0.92 -8.28 15.65
C SER A 167 -0.38 -7.52 14.44
N ASN A 168 -1.06 -6.47 14.01
CA ASN A 168 -0.64 -5.57 12.94
C ASN A 168 0.10 -4.33 13.48
N SER A 169 0.84 -4.46 14.55
CA SER A 169 1.38 -3.33 15.32
C SER A 169 2.71 -2.80 14.80
N THR A 170 3.33 -3.42 13.82
CA THR A 170 4.60 -2.93 13.25
C THR A 170 4.36 -2.06 12.05
N LEU A 171 5.13 -0.97 11.95
CA LEU A 171 5.41 -0.31 10.69
C LEU A 171 6.70 -0.88 10.13
N ARG A 172 6.65 -1.35 8.90
CA ARG A 172 7.78 -1.90 8.16
C ARG A 172 8.06 -1.06 6.94
N TYR A 173 9.25 -1.15 6.39
CA TYR A 173 9.57 -0.42 5.17
C TYR A 173 10.37 -1.24 4.18
N LEU A 174 10.28 -0.84 2.93
CA LEU A 174 11.01 -1.37 1.79
C LEU A 174 11.77 -0.25 1.12
N VAL A 175 12.87 -0.60 0.47
CA VAL A 175 13.64 0.31 -0.36
C VAL A 175 13.81 -0.31 -1.74
N GLY A 176 13.56 0.47 -2.80
CA GLY A 176 13.68 0.03 -4.18
C GLY A 176 14.15 1.13 -5.12
N ASP A 177 14.37 0.75 -6.37
CA ASP A 177 14.82 1.67 -7.43
C ASP A 177 13.68 2.16 -8.33
N SER A 178 12.50 1.58 -8.19
CA SER A 178 11.30 2.01 -8.92
C SER A 178 10.04 1.88 -8.04
N PRO A 179 8.91 2.50 -8.44
CA PRO A 179 7.64 2.39 -7.72
C PRO A 179 7.10 0.95 -7.61
N LEU A 180 7.52 0.08 -8.51
CA LEU A 180 7.13 -1.34 -8.51
C LEU A 180 8.27 -2.29 -8.10
N GLY A 181 9.34 -1.77 -7.53
CA GLY A 181 10.50 -2.55 -7.10
C GLY A 181 11.55 -2.74 -8.21
N PRO A 182 12.44 -3.75 -8.11
CA PRO A 182 12.45 -4.75 -7.04
C PRO A 182 12.82 -4.14 -5.68
N TRP A 183 12.28 -4.77 -4.64
CA TRP A 183 12.36 -4.28 -3.27
C TRP A 183 13.34 -5.05 -2.41
N LYS A 184 14.00 -4.31 -1.53
CA LYS A 184 14.77 -4.82 -0.39
C LYS A 184 14.00 -4.52 0.89
N SER A 185 13.97 -5.48 1.83
CA SER A 185 13.43 -5.23 3.15
C SER A 185 14.32 -4.26 3.94
N GLY A 186 13.72 -3.24 4.51
CA GLY A 186 14.36 -2.36 5.49
C GLY A 186 14.12 -2.82 6.93
N GLY A 187 13.25 -3.82 7.13
CA GLY A 187 12.91 -4.33 8.46
C GLY A 187 11.78 -3.54 9.13
N VAL A 188 11.80 -3.54 10.45
CA VAL A 188 10.84 -2.84 11.29
C VAL A 188 11.29 -1.40 11.50
N LEU A 189 10.42 -0.45 11.19
CA LEU A 189 10.63 0.97 11.45
C LEU A 189 10.17 1.32 12.87
N VAL A 190 8.98 0.85 13.24
CA VAL A 190 8.37 1.08 14.57
C VAL A 190 7.56 -0.15 14.94
N ASP A 191 7.62 -0.54 16.21
CA ASP A 191 6.65 -1.45 16.81
C ASP A 191 5.86 -0.69 17.89
N SER A 192 4.57 -0.46 17.63
CA SER A 192 3.71 0.30 18.52
C SER A 192 3.36 -0.47 19.80
N ARG A 193 3.66 -1.77 19.86
CA ARG A 193 3.54 -2.57 21.07
C ARG A 193 4.72 -2.40 22.00
N GLY A 194 5.76 -1.70 21.62
CA GLY A 194 7.06 -1.63 22.29
C GLY A 194 7.01 -1.77 23.81
N PRO A 195 8.06 -2.15 24.47
CA PRO A 195 8.06 -2.39 25.91
C PRO A 195 7.75 -1.08 26.63
N VAL A 196 6.49 -0.91 26.99
CA VAL A 196 6.07 0.16 27.89
C VAL A 196 6.00 -0.48 29.27
N LEU A 197 6.80 0.01 30.19
CA LEU A 197 6.71 -0.38 31.61
C LEU A 197 5.42 0.20 32.18
N SER A 198 4.76 -0.59 33.05
CA SER A 198 3.69 -0.09 33.90
C SER A 198 4.20 1.04 34.80
N GLU A 199 3.30 1.84 35.38
CA GLU A 199 3.68 2.97 36.24
C GLU A 199 4.60 2.54 37.39
N ASP A 200 4.46 1.30 37.89
CA ASP A 200 5.32 0.73 38.93
C ASP A 200 6.62 0.13 38.40
N GLY A 201 6.85 0.17 37.05
CA GLY A 201 8.05 -0.35 36.40
C GLY A 201 8.21 -1.87 36.45
N THR A 202 7.20 -2.63 36.84
CA THR A 202 7.30 -4.08 37.07
C THR A 202 6.74 -4.93 35.96
N SER A 203 5.89 -4.37 35.10
CA SER A 203 5.21 -5.12 34.05
C SER A 203 5.44 -4.47 32.70
N LEU A 204 5.53 -5.30 31.66
CA LEU A 204 5.47 -4.83 30.29
C LEU A 204 4.01 -4.69 29.87
N VAL A 205 3.63 -3.48 29.48
CA VAL A 205 2.32 -3.20 28.92
C VAL A 205 2.52 -2.85 27.46
N GLY A 206 1.98 -3.67 26.56
CA GLY A 206 2.00 -3.39 25.14
C GLY A 206 0.69 -2.76 24.67
N THR A 207 0.76 -1.96 23.64
CA THR A 207 -0.42 -1.45 22.93
C THR A 207 -0.70 -2.32 21.71
N ASN A 208 -1.97 -2.56 21.43
CA ASN A 208 -2.40 -3.20 20.19
C ASN A 208 -2.69 -2.17 19.11
N GLY A 209 -2.19 -2.43 17.94
CA GLY A 209 -2.55 -1.72 16.72
C GLY A 209 -1.71 -0.49 16.47
N GLY A 210 -1.06 -0.52 15.33
CA GLY A 210 -0.47 0.64 14.68
C GLY A 210 -0.95 0.67 13.25
N HIS A 211 -1.45 1.81 12.82
CA HIS A 211 -1.75 2.04 11.43
C HIS A 211 -0.83 3.11 10.87
N ASN A 212 -0.46 2.95 9.61
CA ASN A 212 0.11 4.05 8.87
C ASN A 212 -0.91 5.18 8.78
N THR A 213 -0.50 6.38 9.09
CA THR A 213 -1.19 7.57 8.62
C THR A 213 -0.59 7.95 7.26
N HIS A 214 -1.42 7.98 6.24
CA HIS A 214 -1.03 8.31 4.87
C HIS A 214 -0.92 9.81 4.64
#